data_e77cd713cc0182ec90dfa67f15a06562
#
_entry.id   e77cd713cc0182ec90dfa67f15a06562
#
_cell.length_a   1.000
_cell.length_b   1.000
_cell.length_c   1.000
_cell.angle_alpha   90.00
_cell.angle_beta   90.00
_cell.angle_gamma   90.00
#
_symmetry.space_group_name_H-M   'P 1'
#
loop_
_entity.id
_entity.type
_entity.pdbx_description
1 polymer ?
#
loop_
_entity_poly.entity_id
_entity_poly.type
_entity_poly.pdbx_seq_one_letter_code
_entity_poly.pdbx_strand_id
1 'polypeptide(L)'
;MVVLSLLSVGHAYSSDNWLFRGLDFELTLGERVAIQGTSGCGKTTLLNIMAGLEVPSDGEVFWSNQPTSAWSVERRRSCRQTEMGFIFQAFHLLPHLSALQNVMVPCLLGGQSGQICAVAARELLCDLGMQKRMDAKPSSLSGGEQQRVALARALVHQPKVVFADEPTGNLDTTTAANTLALLIDLCSARQTSLVVVTHSDEAARSIGRTLRLTSQGLVC
;
A
#
# COMPACT_ATOMS: atom_id res chain seq x y z
N MET A 1 3.04 13.14 -13.90
CA MET A 1 2.52 13.99 -12.79
C MET A 1 3.02 13.38 -11.48
N VAL A 2 3.70 14.16 -10.65
CA VAL A 2 4.14 13.72 -9.31
C VAL A 2 2.91 13.59 -8.41
N VAL A 3 2.78 12.45 -7.77
CA VAL A 3 1.64 12.11 -6.91
C VAL A 3 2.02 12.22 -5.43
N LEU A 4 3.27 11.86 -5.09
CA LEU A 4 3.84 11.91 -3.76
C LEU A 4 5.28 12.38 -3.84
N SER A 5 5.68 13.32 -2.99
CA SER A 5 7.10 13.63 -2.80
C SER A 5 7.44 13.87 -1.34
N LEU A 6 8.68 13.58 -1.00
CA LEU A 6 9.30 13.85 0.29
C LEU A 6 10.43 14.86 0.05
N LEU A 7 10.50 15.87 0.90
CA LEU A 7 11.57 16.86 0.88
C LEU A 7 12.28 16.85 2.24
N SER A 8 13.52 16.38 2.25
CA SER A 8 14.40 16.31 3.42
C SER A 8 13.74 15.64 4.64
N VAL A 9 12.91 14.62 4.41
CA VAL A 9 12.15 13.96 5.47
C VAL A 9 13.06 13.19 6.41
N GLY A 10 12.87 13.40 7.70
CA GLY A 10 13.52 12.66 8.76
C GLY A 10 12.54 12.19 9.82
N HIS A 11 12.86 11.07 10.49
CA HIS A 11 12.05 10.58 11.60
C HIS A 11 12.91 10.02 12.73
N ALA A 12 12.54 10.37 13.95
CA ALA A 12 13.20 9.94 15.18
C ALA A 12 12.17 9.54 16.24
N TYR A 13 12.46 8.50 17.00
CA TYR A 13 11.63 8.13 18.16
C TYR A 13 11.99 8.93 19.41
N SER A 14 13.19 9.51 19.46
CA SER A 14 13.66 10.43 20.49
C SER A 14 14.70 11.36 19.90
N SER A 15 15.05 12.44 20.61
CA SER A 15 15.99 13.48 20.15
C SER A 15 17.31 12.94 19.57
N ASP A 16 17.79 11.80 20.09
CA ASP A 16 19.10 11.23 19.73
C ASP A 16 18.99 9.92 18.92
N ASN A 17 17.79 9.38 18.73
CA ASN A 17 17.58 8.11 18.06
C ASN A 17 16.82 8.28 16.72
N TRP A 18 17.58 8.69 15.70
CA TRP A 18 17.07 8.85 14.36
C TRP A 18 17.03 7.52 13.62
N LEU A 19 15.88 7.22 13.02
CA LEU A 19 15.73 6.11 12.07
C LEU A 19 16.37 6.45 10.73
N PHE A 20 16.06 7.64 10.23
CA PHE A 20 16.59 8.17 8.97
C PHE A 20 16.46 9.70 8.95
N ARG A 21 17.27 10.35 8.10
CA ARG A 21 17.26 11.81 7.90
C ARG A 21 17.46 12.17 6.45
N GLY A 22 16.93 13.34 6.07
CA GLY A 22 17.21 13.95 4.78
C GLY A 22 16.74 13.12 3.58
N LEU A 23 15.59 12.42 3.71
CA LEU A 23 15.04 11.64 2.62
C LEU A 23 14.39 12.55 1.59
N ASP A 24 14.91 12.51 0.35
CA ASP A 24 14.27 13.05 -0.83
C ASP A 24 13.73 11.91 -1.68
N PHE A 25 12.49 12.03 -2.11
CA PHE A 25 11.83 11.01 -2.91
C PHE A 25 10.71 11.62 -3.76
N GLU A 26 10.54 11.11 -4.96
CA GLU A 26 9.40 11.44 -5.82
C GLU A 26 8.80 10.17 -6.41
N LEU A 27 7.47 10.13 -6.45
CA LEU A 27 6.66 9.10 -7.08
C LEU A 27 5.75 9.73 -8.12
N THR A 28 5.86 9.29 -9.37
CA THR A 28 4.98 9.70 -10.45
C THR A 28 3.78 8.75 -10.57
N LEU A 29 2.69 9.25 -11.14
CA LEU A 29 1.48 8.45 -11.34
C LEU A 29 1.79 7.24 -12.24
N GLY A 30 1.38 6.05 -11.81
CA GLY A 30 1.65 4.78 -12.47
C GLY A 30 3.05 4.21 -12.25
N GLU A 31 3.93 4.92 -11.54
CA GLU A 31 5.27 4.43 -11.20
C GLU A 31 5.21 3.36 -10.11
N ARG A 32 6.15 2.41 -10.19
CA ARG A 32 6.30 1.33 -9.22
C ARG A 32 7.69 1.39 -8.60
N VAL A 33 7.73 1.40 -7.27
CA VAL A 33 8.98 1.52 -6.50
C VAL A 33 9.02 0.48 -5.40
N ALA A 34 10.14 -0.24 -5.31
CA ALA A 34 10.48 -1.08 -4.18
C ALA A 34 11.44 -0.34 -3.24
N ILE A 35 11.16 -0.36 -1.95
CA ILE A 35 12.04 0.16 -0.91
C ILE A 35 12.55 -1.02 -0.09
N GLN A 36 13.85 -1.28 -0.19
CA GLN A 36 14.54 -2.32 0.54
C GLN A 36 15.27 -1.76 1.77
N GLY A 37 15.63 -2.62 2.68
CA GLY A 37 16.45 -2.29 3.84
C GLY A 37 16.46 -3.41 4.87
N THR A 38 17.39 -3.36 5.80
CA THR A 38 17.49 -4.33 6.89
C THR A 38 16.26 -4.28 7.80
N SER A 39 16.02 -5.37 8.56
CA SER A 39 14.95 -5.35 9.57
C SER A 39 15.20 -4.22 10.59
N GLY A 40 14.15 -3.50 10.93
CA GLY A 40 14.21 -2.39 11.89
C GLY A 40 14.75 -1.06 11.35
N CYS A 41 15.17 -0.95 10.07
CA CYS A 41 15.68 0.32 9.53
C CYS A 41 14.60 1.39 9.28
N GLY A 42 13.32 1.12 9.59
CA GLY A 42 12.25 2.11 9.48
C GLY A 42 11.42 2.06 8.19
N LYS A 43 11.44 0.94 7.43
CA LYS A 43 10.65 0.81 6.19
C LYS A 43 9.16 1.02 6.40
N THR A 44 8.56 0.34 7.37
CA THR A 44 7.15 0.49 7.74
C THR A 44 6.84 1.92 8.20
N THR A 45 7.72 2.52 8.99
CA THR A 45 7.60 3.91 9.44
C THR A 45 7.65 4.88 8.25
N LEU A 46 8.58 4.69 7.31
CA LEU A 46 8.65 5.49 6.10
C LEU A 46 7.37 5.36 5.27
N LEU A 47 6.86 4.14 5.10
CA LEU A 47 5.60 3.88 4.38
C LEU A 47 4.42 4.56 5.09
N ASN A 48 4.35 4.53 6.43
CA ASN A 48 3.34 5.22 7.22
C ASN A 48 3.42 6.75 7.06
N ILE A 49 4.62 7.31 7.01
CA ILE A 49 4.84 8.75 6.78
C ILE A 49 4.37 9.12 5.36
N MET A 50 4.74 8.36 4.34
CA MET A 50 4.28 8.54 2.96
C MET A 50 2.75 8.50 2.86
N ALA A 51 2.11 7.62 3.62
CA ALA A 51 0.66 7.45 3.67
C ALA A 51 -0.06 8.45 4.60
N GLY A 52 0.67 9.36 5.27
CA GLY A 52 0.11 10.31 6.23
C GLY A 52 -0.53 9.66 7.45
N LEU A 53 -0.09 8.44 7.81
CA LEU A 53 -0.44 7.77 9.07
C LEU A 53 0.44 8.24 10.22
N GLU A 54 1.69 8.59 9.92
CA GLU A 54 2.65 9.19 10.85
C GLU A 54 3.10 10.54 10.33
N VAL A 55 3.48 11.43 11.24
CA VAL A 55 4.03 12.75 10.90
C VAL A 55 5.56 12.63 10.96
N PRO A 56 6.29 13.11 9.95
CA PRO A 56 7.75 13.13 10.04
C PRO A 56 8.23 14.05 11.17
N SER A 57 9.39 13.75 11.74
CA SER A 57 10.02 14.61 12.75
C SER A 57 10.69 15.84 12.14
N ASP A 58 11.08 15.76 10.86
CA ASP A 58 11.71 16.83 10.08
C ASP A 58 11.34 16.67 8.60
N GLY A 59 11.45 17.78 7.85
CA GLY A 59 11.10 17.81 6.43
C GLY A 59 9.61 17.86 6.15
N GLU A 60 9.22 17.67 4.88
CA GLU A 60 7.84 17.82 4.45
C GLU A 60 7.42 16.72 3.46
N VAL A 61 6.19 16.26 3.60
CA VAL A 61 5.54 15.33 2.67
C VAL A 61 4.55 16.10 1.81
N PHE A 62 4.65 15.94 0.49
CA PHE A 62 3.71 16.54 -0.45
C PHE A 62 2.86 15.47 -1.11
N TRP A 63 1.57 15.68 -1.13
CA TRP A 63 0.61 14.87 -1.87
C TRP A 63 -0.01 15.70 -3.00
N SER A 64 0.17 15.27 -4.24
CA SER A 64 -0.24 16.04 -5.42
C SER A 64 0.23 17.51 -5.37
N ASN A 65 1.51 17.72 -5.04
CA ASN A 65 2.18 19.02 -4.87
C ASN A 65 1.63 19.90 -3.74
N GLN A 66 0.88 19.35 -2.78
CA GLN A 66 0.38 20.09 -1.63
C GLN A 66 1.03 19.58 -0.35
N PRO A 67 1.60 20.45 0.50
CA PRO A 67 2.23 20.05 1.75
C PRO A 67 1.19 19.46 2.69
N THR A 68 1.46 18.28 3.25
CA THR A 68 0.51 17.57 4.13
C THR A 68 0.52 18.10 5.56
N SER A 69 1.54 18.84 5.97
CA SER A 69 1.63 19.50 7.27
C SER A 69 0.47 20.50 7.48
N ALA A 70 0.07 21.20 6.42
CA ALA A 70 -1.03 22.16 6.44
C ALA A 70 -2.44 21.51 6.44
N TRP A 71 -2.54 20.19 6.37
CA TRP A 71 -3.84 19.52 6.26
C TRP A 71 -4.48 19.29 7.63
N SER A 72 -5.80 19.49 7.70
CA SER A 72 -6.59 19.04 8.84
C SER A 72 -6.61 17.51 8.94
N VAL A 73 -6.96 16.99 10.10
CA VAL A 73 -7.11 15.54 10.33
C VAL A 73 -8.15 14.95 9.38
N GLU A 74 -9.25 15.66 9.13
CA GLU A 74 -10.33 15.24 8.23
C GLU A 74 -9.84 15.15 6.78
N ARG A 75 -9.01 16.10 6.33
CA ARG A 75 -8.44 16.08 4.98
C ARG A 75 -7.48 14.92 4.80
N ARG A 76 -6.59 14.67 5.76
CA ARG A 76 -5.70 13.49 5.75
C ARG A 76 -6.49 12.19 5.69
N ARG A 77 -7.56 12.09 6.51
CA ARG A 77 -8.46 10.92 6.50
C ARG A 77 -9.14 10.75 5.15
N SER A 78 -9.73 11.80 4.59
CA SER A 78 -10.40 11.76 3.30
C SER A 78 -9.45 11.33 2.19
N CYS A 79 -8.25 11.90 2.12
CA CYS A 79 -7.23 11.52 1.15
C CYS A 79 -6.86 10.03 1.25
N ARG A 80 -6.63 9.50 2.47
CA ARG A 80 -6.37 8.07 2.67
C ARG A 80 -7.54 7.19 2.21
N GLN A 81 -8.77 7.60 2.46
CA GLN A 81 -9.96 6.82 2.10
C GLN A 81 -10.24 6.77 0.60
N THR A 82 -9.86 7.81 -0.14
CA THR A 82 -10.21 7.95 -1.55
C THR A 82 -9.05 7.75 -2.51
N GLU A 83 -7.82 8.04 -2.10
CA GLU A 83 -6.68 8.09 -2.99
C GLU A 83 -5.58 7.07 -2.66
N MET A 84 -5.66 6.37 -1.51
CA MET A 84 -4.63 5.44 -1.06
C MET A 84 -5.20 4.05 -0.79
N GLY A 85 -4.53 3.02 -1.31
CA GLY A 85 -4.79 1.62 -0.98
C GLY A 85 -3.70 1.07 -0.06
N PHE A 86 -4.03 0.07 0.76
CA PHE A 86 -3.09 -0.51 1.72
C PHE A 86 -3.11 -2.03 1.66
N ILE A 87 -1.91 -2.62 1.59
CA ILE A 87 -1.68 -4.06 1.70
C ILE A 87 -0.68 -4.27 2.82
N PHE A 88 -1.02 -5.12 3.78
CA PHE A 88 -0.19 -5.44 4.94
C PHE A 88 0.23 -6.90 4.92
N GLN A 89 1.36 -7.21 5.53
CA GLN A 89 1.86 -8.57 5.69
C GLN A 89 0.83 -9.52 6.33
N ALA A 90 0.09 -9.07 7.32
CA ALA A 90 -0.92 -9.86 8.06
C ALA A 90 -2.33 -9.67 7.49
N PHE A 91 -2.54 -9.53 6.22
CA PHE A 91 -3.81 -9.37 5.48
C PHE A 91 -4.85 -8.42 6.11
N HIS A 92 -5.00 -8.41 7.42
CA HIS A 92 -5.96 -7.60 8.22
C HIS A 92 -7.40 -7.65 7.66
N LEU A 93 -7.85 -8.85 7.29
CA LEU A 93 -9.24 -9.05 6.89
C LEU A 93 -10.16 -9.01 8.11
N LEU A 94 -11.32 -8.41 7.95
CA LEU A 94 -12.35 -8.35 8.98
C LEU A 94 -13.02 -9.73 9.10
N PRO A 95 -12.87 -10.44 10.24
CA PRO A 95 -13.21 -11.86 10.33
C PRO A 95 -14.71 -12.14 10.23
N HIS A 96 -15.54 -11.15 10.55
CA HIS A 96 -17.00 -11.29 10.52
C HIS A 96 -17.61 -11.00 9.14
N LEU A 97 -16.84 -10.41 8.23
CA LEU A 97 -17.25 -10.08 6.87
C LEU A 97 -16.83 -11.17 5.89
N SER A 98 -17.63 -11.39 4.84
CA SER A 98 -17.24 -12.25 3.72
C SER A 98 -16.09 -11.62 2.90
N ALA A 99 -15.50 -12.37 1.96
CA ALA A 99 -14.50 -11.86 1.03
C ALA A 99 -15.03 -10.64 0.26
N LEU A 100 -16.22 -10.74 -0.30
CA LEU A 100 -16.88 -9.63 -1.00
C LEU A 100 -17.06 -8.41 -0.08
N GLN A 101 -17.59 -8.61 1.11
CA GLN A 101 -17.82 -7.52 2.06
C GLN A 101 -16.51 -6.87 2.51
N ASN A 102 -15.42 -7.65 2.72
CA ASN A 102 -14.10 -7.10 3.03
C ASN A 102 -13.60 -6.16 1.93
N VAL A 103 -13.76 -6.57 0.66
CA VAL A 103 -13.37 -5.75 -0.49
C VAL A 103 -14.20 -4.47 -0.59
N MET A 104 -15.49 -4.51 -0.28
CA MET A 104 -16.36 -3.33 -0.34
C MET A 104 -16.03 -2.23 0.67
N VAL A 105 -15.38 -2.56 1.79
CA VAL A 105 -15.16 -1.63 2.92
C VAL A 105 -14.56 -0.28 2.50
N PRO A 106 -13.42 -0.19 1.78
CA PRO A 106 -12.84 1.10 1.43
C PRO A 106 -13.75 1.95 0.54
N CYS A 107 -14.44 1.32 -0.40
CA CYS A 107 -15.39 1.98 -1.30
C CYS A 107 -16.57 2.61 -0.52
N LEU A 108 -17.11 1.88 0.46
CA LEU A 108 -18.16 2.37 1.36
C LEU A 108 -17.67 3.51 2.24
N LEU A 109 -16.45 3.40 2.79
CA LEU A 109 -15.82 4.46 3.59
C LEU A 109 -15.53 5.72 2.77
N GLY A 110 -15.28 5.57 1.46
CA GLY A 110 -15.18 6.67 0.49
C GLY A 110 -16.53 7.32 0.14
N GLY A 111 -17.65 6.87 0.72
CA GLY A 111 -18.98 7.46 0.54
C GLY A 111 -19.76 6.98 -0.69
N GLN A 112 -19.27 5.95 -1.38
CA GLN A 112 -20.00 5.38 -2.52
C GLN A 112 -21.16 4.49 -2.07
N SER A 113 -22.17 4.32 -2.94
CA SER A 113 -23.32 3.47 -2.62
C SER A 113 -22.93 1.98 -2.55
N GLY A 114 -23.62 1.23 -1.69
CA GLY A 114 -23.35 -0.21 -1.54
C GLY A 114 -23.49 -1.00 -2.85
N GLN A 115 -24.37 -0.57 -3.75
CA GLN A 115 -24.54 -1.22 -5.05
C GLN A 115 -23.32 -1.02 -5.95
N ILE A 116 -22.77 0.20 -6.04
CA ILE A 116 -21.56 0.50 -6.80
C ILE A 116 -20.37 -0.28 -6.21
N CYS A 117 -20.21 -0.26 -4.90
CA CYS A 117 -19.15 -0.99 -4.21
C CYS A 117 -19.24 -2.50 -4.46
N ALA A 118 -20.44 -3.08 -4.46
CA ALA A 118 -20.63 -4.50 -4.71
C ALA A 118 -20.29 -4.90 -6.15
N VAL A 119 -20.61 -4.08 -7.14
CA VAL A 119 -20.24 -4.34 -8.55
C VAL A 119 -18.71 -4.31 -8.69
N ALA A 120 -18.05 -3.22 -8.27
CA ALA A 120 -16.61 -3.08 -8.37
C ALA A 120 -15.85 -4.20 -7.61
N ALA A 121 -16.34 -4.57 -6.42
CA ALA A 121 -15.75 -5.65 -5.64
C ALA A 121 -15.89 -7.03 -6.31
N ARG A 122 -17.03 -7.33 -6.94
CA ARG A 122 -17.24 -8.58 -7.69
C ARG A 122 -16.33 -8.67 -8.90
N GLU A 123 -16.20 -7.60 -9.69
CA GLU A 123 -15.30 -7.54 -10.83
C GLU A 123 -13.85 -7.84 -10.41
N LEU A 124 -13.33 -7.14 -9.40
CA LEU A 124 -11.98 -7.39 -8.89
C LEU A 124 -11.78 -8.81 -8.36
N LEU A 125 -12.74 -9.35 -7.63
CA LEU A 125 -12.66 -10.74 -7.15
C LEU A 125 -12.73 -11.75 -8.32
N CYS A 126 -13.46 -11.46 -9.40
CA CYS A 126 -13.41 -12.26 -10.62
C CYS A 126 -12.04 -12.21 -11.28
N ASP A 127 -11.46 -11.02 -11.47
CA ASP A 127 -10.09 -10.84 -12.03
C ASP A 127 -9.05 -11.62 -11.23
N LEU A 128 -9.27 -11.76 -9.93
CA LEU A 128 -8.41 -12.49 -9.00
C LEU A 128 -8.73 -13.99 -8.88
N GLY A 129 -9.68 -14.52 -9.67
CA GLY A 129 -10.05 -15.94 -9.63
C GLY A 129 -10.80 -16.37 -8.38
N MET A 130 -11.48 -15.42 -7.70
CA MET A 130 -12.17 -15.63 -6.43
C MET A 130 -13.69 -15.77 -6.56
N GLN A 131 -14.22 -16.04 -7.80
CA GLN A 131 -15.68 -16.07 -8.08
C GLN A 131 -16.45 -17.02 -7.15
N LYS A 132 -15.85 -18.18 -6.85
CA LYS A 132 -16.48 -19.22 -6.01
C LYS A 132 -16.30 -19.00 -4.50
N ARG A 133 -15.56 -17.95 -4.12
CA ARG A 133 -15.17 -17.69 -2.72
C ARG A 133 -15.66 -16.33 -2.20
N MET A 134 -16.51 -15.63 -2.95
CA MET A 134 -16.98 -14.28 -2.59
C MET A 134 -17.72 -14.24 -1.26
N ASP A 135 -18.49 -15.28 -0.95
CA ASP A 135 -19.27 -15.37 0.31
C ASP A 135 -18.49 -16.05 1.44
N ALA A 136 -17.28 -16.56 1.17
CA ALA A 136 -16.44 -17.22 2.16
C ALA A 136 -15.92 -16.21 3.21
N LYS A 137 -15.85 -16.63 4.47
CA LYS A 137 -15.24 -15.85 5.54
C LYS A 137 -13.72 -16.07 5.56
N PRO A 138 -12.94 -15.12 6.06
CA PRO A 138 -11.48 -15.24 6.14
C PRO A 138 -10.97 -16.53 6.75
N SER A 139 -11.63 -17.04 7.78
CA SER A 139 -11.27 -18.30 8.44
C SER A 139 -11.38 -19.56 7.57
N SER A 140 -12.12 -19.50 6.45
CA SER A 140 -12.28 -20.61 5.50
C SER A 140 -11.47 -20.43 4.23
N LEU A 141 -10.65 -19.36 4.13
CA LEU A 141 -9.80 -19.05 3.00
C LEU A 141 -8.36 -19.49 3.28
N SER A 142 -7.69 -20.02 2.26
CA SER A 142 -6.23 -20.24 2.31
C SER A 142 -5.48 -18.90 2.40
N GLY A 143 -4.19 -18.92 2.80
CA GLY A 143 -3.36 -17.70 2.87
C GLY A 143 -3.30 -16.94 1.55
N GLY A 144 -3.13 -17.66 0.41
CA GLY A 144 -3.15 -17.04 -0.91
C GLY A 144 -4.52 -16.46 -1.29
N GLU A 145 -5.64 -17.11 -0.91
CA GLU A 145 -6.99 -16.56 -1.12
C GLU A 145 -7.21 -15.30 -0.27
N GLN A 146 -6.79 -15.31 1.01
CA GLN A 146 -6.85 -14.12 1.88
C GLN A 146 -6.04 -12.95 1.31
N GLN A 147 -4.86 -13.23 0.76
CA GLN A 147 -4.03 -12.22 0.11
C GLN A 147 -4.74 -11.62 -1.10
N ARG A 148 -5.35 -12.44 -1.97
CA ARG A 148 -6.13 -11.95 -3.12
C ARG A 148 -7.28 -11.04 -2.68
N VAL A 149 -7.97 -11.37 -1.60
CA VAL A 149 -8.99 -10.50 -1.02
C VAL A 149 -8.39 -9.18 -0.53
N ALA A 150 -7.21 -9.20 0.10
CA ALA A 150 -6.51 -7.99 0.55
C ALA A 150 -6.06 -7.11 -0.65
N LEU A 151 -5.61 -7.72 -1.77
CA LEU A 151 -5.30 -7.02 -3.01
C LEU A 151 -6.54 -6.34 -3.60
N ALA A 152 -7.65 -7.07 -3.73
CA ALA A 152 -8.91 -6.50 -4.20
C ALA A 152 -9.36 -5.34 -3.34
N ARG A 153 -9.30 -5.50 -2.01
CA ARG A 153 -9.66 -4.46 -1.05
C ARG A 153 -8.82 -3.19 -1.24
N ALA A 154 -7.53 -3.33 -1.49
CA ALA A 154 -6.65 -2.18 -1.69
C ALA A 154 -6.95 -1.40 -2.98
N LEU A 155 -7.56 -2.02 -3.99
CA LEU A 155 -7.76 -1.46 -5.33
C LEU A 155 -9.21 -1.06 -5.66
N VAL A 156 -10.20 -1.49 -4.86
CA VAL A 156 -11.64 -1.37 -5.19
C VAL A 156 -12.11 0.07 -5.40
N HIS A 157 -11.55 1.01 -4.66
CA HIS A 157 -11.89 2.43 -4.71
C HIS A 157 -11.02 3.24 -5.71
N GLN A 158 -10.25 2.53 -6.58
CA GLN A 158 -9.39 3.09 -7.62
C GLN A 158 -8.38 4.13 -7.07
N PRO A 159 -7.53 3.75 -6.11
CA PRO A 159 -6.58 4.67 -5.50
C PRO A 159 -5.52 5.15 -6.50
N LYS A 160 -4.92 6.32 -6.25
CA LYS A 160 -3.76 6.82 -6.99
C LYS A 160 -2.47 6.06 -6.64
N VAL A 161 -2.36 5.63 -5.37
CA VAL A 161 -1.19 4.91 -4.85
C VAL A 161 -1.63 3.74 -3.99
N VAL A 162 -1.00 2.58 -4.17
CA VAL A 162 -1.06 1.45 -3.24
C VAL A 162 0.25 1.39 -2.47
N PHE A 163 0.15 1.37 -1.15
CA PHE A 163 1.24 1.13 -0.21
C PHE A 163 1.18 -0.32 0.26
N ALA A 164 2.27 -1.06 0.07
CA ALA A 164 2.36 -2.47 0.42
C ALA A 164 3.53 -2.74 1.37
N ASP A 165 3.24 -3.20 2.57
CA ASP A 165 4.22 -3.57 3.57
C ASP A 165 4.39 -5.09 3.59
N GLU A 166 5.52 -5.60 3.08
CA GLU A 166 5.86 -7.02 2.97
C GLU A 166 4.69 -7.86 2.40
N PRO A 167 4.12 -7.51 1.23
CA PRO A 167 2.84 -8.05 0.76
C PRO A 167 2.83 -9.55 0.51
N THR A 168 3.99 -10.19 0.50
CA THR A 168 4.15 -11.63 0.23
C THR A 168 4.89 -12.37 1.34
N GLY A 169 5.21 -11.71 2.45
CA GLY A 169 6.05 -12.26 3.52
C GLY A 169 5.49 -13.48 4.24
N ASN A 170 4.18 -13.75 4.15
CA ASN A 170 3.51 -14.89 4.78
C ASN A 170 3.14 -16.00 3.78
N LEU A 171 3.65 -15.94 2.54
CA LEU A 171 3.34 -16.90 1.47
C LEU A 171 4.57 -17.75 1.13
N ASP A 172 4.33 -18.95 0.60
CA ASP A 172 5.38 -19.73 -0.02
C ASP A 172 5.91 -19.03 -1.29
N THR A 173 7.12 -19.36 -1.72
CA THR A 173 7.83 -18.67 -2.80
C THR A 173 7.02 -18.62 -4.10
N THR A 174 6.36 -19.72 -4.49
CA THR A 174 5.59 -19.78 -5.74
C THR A 174 4.34 -18.92 -5.67
N THR A 175 3.60 -19.00 -4.56
CA THR A 175 2.40 -18.18 -4.33
C THR A 175 2.78 -16.70 -4.20
N ALA A 176 3.90 -16.37 -3.56
CA ALA A 176 4.45 -15.04 -3.44
C ALA A 176 4.72 -14.38 -4.80
N ALA A 177 5.46 -15.08 -5.69
CA ALA A 177 5.77 -14.59 -7.03
C ALA A 177 4.51 -14.35 -7.86
N ASN A 178 3.56 -15.29 -7.86
CA ASN A 178 2.30 -15.17 -8.58
C ASN A 178 1.44 -14.01 -8.05
N THR A 179 1.39 -13.84 -6.74
CA THR A 179 0.61 -12.77 -6.10
C THR A 179 1.20 -11.39 -6.40
N LEU A 180 2.52 -11.28 -6.39
CA LEU A 180 3.21 -10.03 -6.71
C LEU A 180 3.03 -9.65 -8.19
N ALA A 181 3.16 -10.61 -9.12
CA ALA A 181 2.89 -10.39 -10.54
C ALA A 181 1.47 -9.89 -10.76
N LEU A 182 0.48 -10.53 -10.12
CA LEU A 182 -0.91 -10.12 -10.18
C LEU A 182 -1.15 -8.70 -9.65
N LEU A 183 -0.52 -8.32 -8.53
CA LEU A 183 -0.57 -6.95 -8.00
C LEU A 183 0.00 -5.94 -9.01
N ILE A 184 1.14 -6.26 -9.60
CA ILE A 184 1.80 -5.41 -10.60
C ILE A 184 0.90 -5.21 -11.82
N ASP A 185 0.30 -6.29 -12.35
CA ASP A 185 -0.59 -6.24 -13.50
C ASP A 185 -1.85 -5.40 -13.20
N LEU A 186 -2.46 -5.62 -12.04
CA LEU A 186 -3.64 -4.86 -11.62
C LEU A 186 -3.36 -3.37 -11.44
N CYS A 187 -2.22 -3.01 -10.84
CA CYS A 187 -1.80 -1.61 -10.69
C CYS A 187 -1.52 -0.98 -12.06
N SER A 188 -0.83 -1.70 -12.95
CA SER A 188 -0.48 -1.23 -14.30
C SER A 188 -1.75 -0.97 -15.14
N ALA A 189 -2.69 -1.92 -15.15
CA ALA A 189 -3.95 -1.80 -15.90
C ALA A 189 -4.81 -0.61 -15.42
N ARG A 190 -4.67 -0.19 -14.16
CA ARG A 190 -5.42 0.92 -13.54
C ARG A 190 -4.63 2.22 -13.44
N GLN A 191 -3.39 2.25 -13.93
CA GLN A 191 -2.46 3.37 -13.78
C GLN A 191 -2.26 3.80 -12.30
N THR A 192 -2.40 2.86 -11.38
CA THR A 192 -2.17 3.06 -9.95
C THR A 192 -0.67 2.95 -9.67
N SER A 193 -0.11 3.90 -8.96
CA SER A 193 1.28 3.84 -8.48
C SER A 193 1.40 2.80 -7.36
N LEU A 194 2.58 2.18 -7.24
CA LEU A 194 2.82 1.14 -6.25
C LEU A 194 4.11 1.41 -5.48
N VAL A 195 4.03 1.50 -4.17
CA VAL A 195 5.18 1.52 -3.26
C VAL A 195 5.18 0.25 -2.43
N VAL A 196 6.22 -0.56 -2.58
CA VAL A 196 6.38 -1.81 -1.83
C VAL A 196 7.60 -1.69 -0.94
N VAL A 197 7.44 -1.95 0.35
CA VAL A 197 8.58 -2.19 1.24
C VAL A 197 8.77 -3.69 1.39
N THR A 198 10.01 -4.16 1.19
CA THR A 198 10.32 -5.58 1.26
C THR A 198 11.78 -5.83 1.61
N HIS A 199 12.07 -7.01 2.16
CA HIS A 199 13.43 -7.51 2.34
C HIS A 199 13.83 -8.51 1.26
N SER A 200 12.91 -8.92 0.36
CA SER A 200 13.16 -9.85 -0.73
C SER A 200 13.76 -9.14 -1.94
N ASP A 201 14.96 -9.55 -2.34
CA ASP A 201 15.62 -9.04 -3.55
C ASP A 201 14.88 -9.43 -4.82
N GLU A 202 14.26 -10.61 -4.84
CA GLU A 202 13.47 -11.11 -5.97
C GLU A 202 12.20 -10.25 -6.15
N ALA A 203 11.47 -10.01 -5.07
CA ALA A 203 10.30 -9.14 -5.07
C ALA A 203 10.66 -7.72 -5.54
N ALA A 204 11.73 -7.14 -5.03
CA ALA A 204 12.16 -5.79 -5.42
C ALA A 204 12.49 -5.69 -6.90
N ARG A 205 13.24 -6.65 -7.45
CA ARG A 205 13.59 -6.68 -8.89
C ARG A 205 12.37 -6.76 -9.81
N SER A 206 11.31 -7.47 -9.41
CA SER A 206 10.08 -7.60 -10.21
C SER A 206 9.22 -6.35 -10.23
N ILE A 207 9.36 -5.45 -9.23
CA ILE A 207 8.56 -4.23 -9.14
C ILE A 207 9.04 -3.15 -10.10
N GLY A 208 10.34 -2.95 -10.25
CA GLY A 208 10.94 -1.96 -11.13
C GLY A 208 12.02 -1.13 -10.43
N ARG A 209 11.80 0.18 -10.24
CA ARG A 209 12.75 1.05 -9.53
C ARG A 209 12.94 0.57 -8.09
N THR A 210 14.19 0.29 -7.71
CA THR A 210 14.53 -0.18 -6.37
C THR A 210 15.37 0.88 -5.65
N LEU A 211 15.00 1.19 -4.41
CA LEU A 211 15.71 2.08 -3.51
C LEU A 211 16.05 1.32 -2.23
N ARG A 212 17.18 1.66 -1.63
CA ARG A 212 17.58 1.11 -0.33
C ARG A 212 17.48 2.19 0.75
N LEU A 213 16.71 1.89 1.81
CA LEU A 213 16.62 2.74 2.98
C LEU A 213 17.82 2.51 3.89
N THR A 214 18.53 3.59 4.19
CA THR A 214 19.64 3.66 5.13
C THR A 214 19.41 4.74 6.18
N SER A 215 20.22 4.82 7.22
CA SER A 215 20.14 5.91 8.19
C SER A 215 20.45 7.30 7.59
N GLN A 216 21.10 7.34 6.43
CA GLN A 216 21.49 8.56 5.73
C GLN A 216 20.56 8.92 4.56
N GLY A 217 19.52 8.13 4.31
CA GLY A 217 18.59 8.42 3.22
C GLY A 217 18.21 7.21 2.37
N LEU A 218 17.53 7.50 1.25
CA LEU A 218 17.23 6.53 0.19
C LEU A 218 18.35 6.59 -0.84
N VAL A 219 18.92 5.42 -1.15
CA VAL A 219 19.98 5.27 -2.16
C VAL A 219 19.53 4.26 -3.23
N CYS A 220 19.99 4.45 -4.48
CA CYS A 220 19.75 3.53 -5.59
C CYS A 220 20.60 2.28 -5.50
#